data_e4e8c973a4cf837e997a3acd27e4ebf7
#
_entry.id   e4e8c973a4cf837e997a3acd27e4ebf7
#
_cell.length_a   1.000
_cell.length_b   1.000
_cell.length_c   1.000
_cell.angle_alpha   90.00
_cell.angle_beta   90.00
_cell.angle_gamma   90.00
#
_symmetry.space_group_name_H-M   'P 1'
#
loop_
_entity.id
_entity.type
_entity.pdbx_description
1 polymer ?
#
loop_
_entity_poly.entity_id
_entity_poly.type
_entity_poly.pdbx_seq_one_letter_code
_entity_poly.pdbx_strand_id
1 'polypeptide(L)'
;MCHLDADMTRQGLTEMGTDDLDLVVLENVGNLVCPAEFDTGAAKNAMILSVPEGHDKPLKYPLIFQVCDALIINKIDVLPYFDFDMDKVVEFVKMRNPNIKIFPISAKTGEGVDEWCAWLREQADTWNAR
;
A
#
# COMPACT_ATOMS: atom_id res chain seq x y z
N MET A 1 -17.82 -11.11 0.55
CA MET A 1 -16.51 -11.26 -0.12
C MET A 1 -15.50 -10.33 0.52
N CYS A 2 -14.34 -10.83 0.88
CA CYS A 2 -13.35 -10.08 1.67
C CYS A 2 -12.06 -9.74 0.90
N HIS A 3 -12.03 -9.99 -0.41
CA HIS A 3 -10.89 -9.70 -1.28
C HIS A 3 -11.34 -9.55 -2.73
N LEU A 4 -10.47 -8.96 -3.55
CA LEU A 4 -10.57 -8.95 -5.00
C LEU A 4 -9.51 -9.90 -5.58
N ASP A 5 -9.77 -10.48 -6.74
CA ASP A 5 -8.84 -11.35 -7.44
C ASP A 5 -8.52 -10.83 -8.86
N ALA A 6 -7.62 -11.51 -9.55
CA ALA A 6 -7.17 -11.09 -10.88
C ALA A 6 -8.30 -11.09 -11.92
N ASP A 7 -9.27 -12.01 -11.80
CA ASP A 7 -10.37 -12.08 -12.74
C ASP A 7 -11.33 -10.92 -12.58
N MET A 8 -11.66 -10.54 -11.34
CA MET A 8 -12.45 -9.34 -11.05
C MET A 8 -11.77 -8.07 -11.55
N THR A 9 -10.45 -7.97 -11.35
CA THR A 9 -9.65 -6.85 -11.85
C THR A 9 -9.75 -6.74 -13.37
N ARG A 10 -9.59 -7.85 -14.07
CA ARG A 10 -9.70 -7.89 -15.53
C ARG A 10 -11.05 -7.43 -16.01
N GLN A 11 -12.14 -7.89 -15.38
CA GLN A 11 -13.49 -7.46 -15.71
C GLN A 11 -13.68 -5.95 -15.54
N GLY A 12 -13.23 -5.41 -14.41
CA GLY A 12 -13.29 -3.97 -14.13
C GLY A 12 -12.52 -3.14 -15.14
N LEU A 13 -11.31 -3.56 -15.48
CA LEU A 13 -10.47 -2.87 -16.46
C LEU A 13 -11.11 -2.88 -17.86
N THR A 14 -11.71 -4.02 -18.25
CA THR A 14 -12.39 -4.14 -19.55
C THR A 14 -13.58 -3.20 -19.62
N GLU A 15 -14.40 -3.13 -18.58
CA GLU A 15 -15.58 -2.26 -18.54
C GLU A 15 -15.21 -0.78 -18.53
N MET A 16 -14.15 -0.43 -17.81
CA MET A 16 -13.69 0.96 -17.66
C MET A 16 -13.05 1.51 -18.93
N GLY A 17 -12.33 0.66 -19.69
CA GLY A 17 -11.50 1.09 -20.81
C GLY A 17 -10.23 1.80 -20.32
N THR A 18 -9.07 1.20 -20.60
CA THR A 18 -7.81 1.67 -20.01
C THR A 18 -6.78 2.19 -21.01
N ASP A 19 -7.13 2.23 -22.30
CA ASP A 19 -6.18 2.56 -23.36
C ASP A 19 -5.56 3.96 -23.22
N ASP A 20 -6.29 4.89 -22.63
CA ASP A 20 -5.87 6.30 -22.48
C ASP A 20 -5.31 6.60 -21.09
N LEU A 21 -5.11 5.58 -20.24
CA LEU A 21 -4.70 5.76 -18.85
C LEU A 21 -3.21 5.43 -18.65
N ASP A 22 -2.52 6.26 -17.90
CA ASP A 22 -1.12 6.05 -17.53
C ASP A 22 -1.00 5.19 -16.25
N LEU A 23 -1.98 5.27 -15.38
CA LEU A 23 -2.00 4.57 -14.09
C LEU A 23 -3.43 4.21 -13.72
N VAL A 24 -3.62 2.99 -13.24
CA VAL A 24 -4.87 2.53 -12.67
C VAL A 24 -4.62 2.09 -11.24
N VAL A 25 -5.41 2.58 -10.31
CA VAL A 25 -5.37 2.19 -8.90
C VAL A 25 -6.56 1.30 -8.60
N LEU A 26 -6.28 0.09 -8.13
CA LEU A 26 -7.30 -0.83 -7.65
C LEU A 26 -7.39 -0.72 -6.12
N GLU A 27 -8.54 -0.29 -5.62
CA GLU A 27 -8.81 -0.32 -4.19
C GLU A 27 -9.41 -1.66 -3.80
N ASN A 28 -8.69 -2.42 -2.98
CA ASN A 28 -9.15 -3.72 -2.50
C ASN A 28 -10.04 -3.55 -1.26
N VAL A 29 -10.69 -4.64 -0.88
CA VAL A 29 -11.50 -4.69 0.34
C VAL A 29 -10.62 -4.44 1.57
N GLY A 30 -11.08 -3.58 2.48
CA GLY A 30 -10.28 -3.11 3.61
C GLY A 30 -10.13 -4.12 4.74
N ASN A 31 -9.18 -5.05 4.59
CA ASN A 31 -8.74 -5.93 5.68
C ASN A 31 -7.28 -6.36 5.45
N LEU A 32 -6.65 -6.93 6.49
CA LEU A 32 -5.22 -7.27 6.47
C LEU A 32 -4.96 -8.77 6.25
N VAL A 33 -6.00 -9.57 6.02
CA VAL A 33 -5.90 -11.04 5.93
C VAL A 33 -6.15 -11.53 4.51
N CYS A 34 -7.39 -11.44 4.04
CA CYS A 34 -7.78 -12.03 2.76
C CYS A 34 -7.06 -11.41 1.56
N PRO A 35 -6.89 -10.06 1.47
CA PRO A 35 -6.17 -9.47 0.34
C PRO A 35 -4.71 -9.89 0.24
N ALA A 36 -4.09 -10.32 1.35
CA ALA A 36 -2.71 -10.79 1.34
C ALA A 36 -2.54 -12.15 0.67
N GLU A 37 -3.60 -12.95 0.59
CA GLU A 37 -3.57 -14.33 0.10
C GLU A 37 -3.92 -14.45 -1.39
N PHE A 38 -4.48 -13.40 -1.99
CA PHE A 38 -5.01 -13.45 -3.35
C PHE A 38 -4.38 -12.38 -4.24
N ASP A 39 -3.86 -12.81 -5.38
CA ASP A 39 -3.28 -11.92 -6.38
C ASP A 39 -4.38 -11.21 -7.17
N THR A 40 -4.31 -9.89 -7.23
CA THR A 40 -5.22 -9.07 -8.03
C THR A 40 -4.74 -8.88 -9.47
N GLY A 41 -3.50 -9.30 -9.77
CA GLY A 41 -2.86 -9.03 -11.06
C GLY A 41 -2.22 -7.65 -11.16
N ALA A 42 -2.22 -6.88 -10.09
CA ALA A 42 -1.57 -5.56 -10.07
C ALA A 42 -0.05 -5.68 -10.26
N ALA A 43 0.55 -4.72 -10.98
CA ALA A 43 2.00 -4.68 -11.17
C ALA A 43 2.74 -4.40 -9.85
N LYS A 44 2.15 -3.57 -9.01
CA LYS A 44 2.65 -3.24 -7.67
C LYS A 44 1.52 -3.27 -6.67
N ASN A 45 1.86 -3.63 -5.44
CA ASN A 45 0.92 -3.69 -4.33
C ASN A 45 1.37 -2.73 -3.23
N ALA A 46 0.46 -1.87 -2.80
CA ALA A 46 0.67 -0.97 -1.69
C ALA A 46 -0.38 -1.21 -0.62
N MET A 47 0.01 -1.12 0.63
CA MET A 47 -0.92 -1.18 1.74
C MET A 47 -0.88 0.11 2.55
N ILE A 48 -1.94 0.39 3.26
CA ILE A 48 -2.05 1.58 4.12
C ILE A 48 -2.26 1.13 5.56
N LEU A 49 -1.45 1.69 6.45
CA LEU A 49 -1.62 1.60 7.89
C LEU A 49 -1.78 3.01 8.44
N SER A 50 -2.83 3.27 9.18
CA SER A 50 -3.03 4.58 9.82
C SER A 50 -2.48 4.57 11.25
N VAL A 51 -1.92 5.69 11.69
CA VAL A 51 -1.36 5.85 13.04
C VAL A 51 -2.32 5.36 14.14
N PRO A 52 -3.63 5.70 14.14
CA PRO A 52 -4.53 5.20 15.17
C PRO A 52 -4.69 3.68 15.24
N GLU A 53 -4.32 2.95 14.20
CA GLU A 53 -4.44 1.48 14.20
C GLU A 53 -3.38 0.79 15.07
N GLY A 54 -2.28 1.48 15.39
CA GLY A 54 -1.20 0.97 16.24
C GLY A 54 -0.03 0.37 15.45
N HIS A 55 1.12 0.32 16.11
CA HIS A 55 2.39 -0.14 15.51
C HIS A 55 2.60 -1.66 15.59
N ASP A 56 1.65 -2.40 16.16
CA ASP A 56 1.74 -3.85 16.32
C ASP A 56 1.18 -4.67 15.16
N LYS A 57 0.55 -4.02 14.17
CA LYS A 57 -0.06 -4.70 13.04
C LYS A 57 0.91 -5.59 12.24
N PRO A 58 2.18 -5.19 12.00
CA PRO A 58 3.12 -6.09 11.32
C PRO A 58 3.37 -7.40 12.05
N LEU A 59 3.25 -7.40 13.37
CA LEU A 59 3.40 -8.62 14.18
C LEU A 59 2.16 -9.50 14.12
N LYS A 60 0.98 -8.90 14.06
CA LYS A 60 -0.31 -9.62 14.03
C LYS A 60 -0.65 -10.15 12.63
N TYR A 61 -0.31 -9.40 11.59
CA TYR A 61 -0.68 -9.69 10.20
C TYR A 61 0.54 -9.65 9.29
N PRO A 62 1.53 -10.54 9.50
CA PRO A 62 2.83 -10.43 8.80
C PRO A 62 2.74 -10.63 7.29
N LEU A 63 1.79 -11.42 6.80
CA LEU A 63 1.75 -11.80 5.38
C LEU A 63 1.54 -10.60 4.45
N ILE A 64 0.62 -9.70 4.77
CA ILE A 64 0.37 -8.54 3.91
C ILE A 64 1.59 -7.63 3.81
N PHE A 65 2.37 -7.51 4.88
CA PHE A 65 3.61 -6.74 4.87
C PHE A 65 4.71 -7.44 4.04
N GLN A 66 4.68 -8.76 3.95
CA GLN A 66 5.63 -9.53 3.13
C GLN A 66 5.37 -9.39 1.65
N VAL A 67 4.11 -9.30 1.23
CA VAL A 67 3.73 -9.36 -0.18
C VAL A 67 3.61 -7.99 -0.84
N CYS A 68 3.59 -6.90 -0.05
CA CYS A 68 3.46 -5.56 -0.60
C CYS A 68 4.81 -4.95 -0.99
N ASP A 69 4.81 -4.13 -2.03
CA ASP A 69 5.96 -3.38 -2.50
C ASP A 69 6.15 -2.08 -1.71
N ALA A 70 5.06 -1.52 -1.23
CA ALA A 70 5.05 -0.27 -0.47
C ALA A 70 4.10 -0.32 0.72
N LEU A 71 4.49 0.37 1.79
CA LEU A 71 3.67 0.64 2.96
C LEU A 71 3.51 2.14 3.11
N ILE A 72 2.28 2.60 3.06
CA ILE A 72 1.93 3.99 3.39
C ILE A 72 1.50 4.02 4.86
N ILE A 73 2.19 4.82 5.66
CA ILE A 73 1.78 5.09 7.04
C ILE A 73 1.09 6.45 7.04
N ASN A 74 -0.24 6.43 7.08
CA ASN A 74 -1.06 7.64 6.98
C ASN A 74 -1.40 8.22 8.34
N LYS A 75 -1.84 9.46 8.34
CA LYS A 75 -2.26 10.22 9.52
C LYS A 75 -1.09 10.53 10.47
N ILE A 76 0.10 10.81 9.93
CA ILE A 76 1.25 11.20 10.77
C ILE A 76 1.00 12.53 11.50
N ASP A 77 0.04 13.33 11.03
CA ASP A 77 -0.38 14.56 11.72
C ASP A 77 -0.95 14.31 13.12
N VAL A 78 -1.42 13.09 13.41
CA VAL A 78 -1.95 12.75 14.74
C VAL A 78 -0.96 11.95 15.60
N LEU A 79 0.28 11.75 15.15
CA LEU A 79 1.31 11.03 15.93
C LEU A 79 1.41 11.48 17.39
N PRO A 80 1.38 12.80 17.70
CA PRO A 80 1.50 13.25 19.10
C PRO A 80 0.37 12.78 20.02
N TYR A 81 -0.75 12.33 19.45
CA TYR A 81 -1.96 11.97 20.21
C TYR A 81 -2.14 10.46 20.38
N PHE A 82 -1.26 9.65 19.80
CA PHE A 82 -1.36 8.18 19.83
C PHE A 82 -0.04 7.55 20.27
N ASP A 83 -0.15 6.39 20.90
CA ASP A 83 1.00 5.54 21.20
C ASP A 83 1.38 4.75 19.95
N PHE A 84 2.06 5.41 19.03
CA PHE A 84 2.53 4.81 17.79
C PHE A 84 4.02 5.07 17.64
N ASP A 85 4.80 3.99 17.68
CA ASP A 85 6.26 4.05 17.55
C ASP A 85 6.67 3.77 16.10
N MET A 86 7.01 4.83 15.37
CA MET A 86 7.41 4.75 13.97
C MET A 86 8.64 3.86 13.76
N ASP A 87 9.61 3.94 14.65
CA ASP A 87 10.85 3.15 14.56
C ASP A 87 10.56 1.66 14.71
N LYS A 88 9.64 1.29 15.61
CA LYS A 88 9.21 -0.10 15.78
C LYS A 88 8.49 -0.64 14.56
N VAL A 89 7.61 0.15 13.96
CA VAL A 89 6.92 -0.26 12.73
C VAL A 89 7.92 -0.54 11.63
N VAL A 90 8.86 0.37 11.41
CA VAL A 90 9.89 0.21 10.38
C VAL A 90 10.71 -1.06 10.66
N GLU A 91 11.14 -1.27 11.89
CA GLU A 91 11.89 -2.46 12.28
C GLU A 91 11.11 -3.74 12.00
N PHE A 92 9.86 -3.84 12.48
CA PHE A 92 9.03 -5.03 12.32
C PHE A 92 8.75 -5.32 10.84
N VAL A 93 8.46 -4.29 10.07
CA VAL A 93 8.16 -4.43 8.63
C VAL A 93 9.41 -4.86 7.87
N LYS A 94 10.55 -4.24 8.14
CA LYS A 94 11.80 -4.58 7.45
C LYS A 94 12.31 -5.98 7.80
N MET A 95 12.00 -6.50 8.98
CA MET A 95 12.27 -7.90 9.32
C MET A 95 11.50 -8.87 8.43
N ARG A 96 10.28 -8.51 8.03
CA ARG A 96 9.42 -9.34 7.18
C ARG A 96 9.69 -9.13 5.71
N ASN A 97 10.01 -7.91 5.31
CA ASN A 97 10.18 -7.52 3.92
C ASN A 97 11.26 -6.43 3.82
N PRO A 98 12.54 -6.81 3.68
CA PRO A 98 13.65 -5.83 3.64
C PRO A 98 13.58 -4.84 2.49
N ASN A 99 12.86 -5.20 1.41
CA ASN A 99 12.79 -4.37 0.19
C ASN A 99 11.59 -3.44 0.13
N ILE A 100 10.68 -3.52 1.10
CA ILE A 100 9.48 -2.68 1.10
C ILE A 100 9.86 -1.20 1.22
N LYS A 101 9.18 -0.35 0.46
CA LYS A 101 9.30 1.10 0.57
C LYS A 101 8.27 1.61 1.58
N ILE A 102 8.69 2.47 2.48
CA ILE A 102 7.82 3.01 3.54
C ILE A 102 7.65 4.51 3.33
N PHE A 103 6.39 4.94 3.29
CA PHE A 103 6.00 6.33 3.06
C PHE A 103 5.15 6.85 4.22
N PRO A 104 5.78 7.53 5.21
CA PRO A 104 5.01 8.23 6.24
C PRO A 104 4.38 9.48 5.63
N ILE A 105 3.06 9.57 5.68
CA ILE A 105 2.32 10.67 5.07
C ILE A 105 1.20 11.19 5.96
N SER A 106 0.75 12.40 5.66
CA SER A 106 -0.57 12.89 6.05
C SER A 106 -1.34 13.27 4.80
N ALA A 107 -2.35 12.51 4.46
CA ALA A 107 -3.24 12.86 3.35
C ALA A 107 -3.99 14.16 3.63
N LYS A 108 -4.20 14.49 4.91
CA LYS A 108 -4.87 15.72 5.34
C LYS A 108 -4.02 16.96 5.08
N THR A 109 -2.74 16.92 5.43
CA THR A 109 -1.84 18.08 5.32
C THR A 109 -1.02 18.09 4.04
N GLY A 110 -0.89 16.95 3.38
CA GLY A 110 -0.02 16.77 2.22
C GLY A 110 1.42 16.39 2.55
N GLU A 111 1.79 16.34 3.84
CA GLU A 111 3.15 15.95 4.25
C GLU A 111 3.49 14.55 3.75
N GLY A 112 4.64 14.40 3.07
CA GLY A 112 5.14 13.13 2.56
C GLY A 112 4.46 12.64 1.28
N VAL A 113 3.40 13.27 0.82
CA VAL A 113 2.64 12.83 -0.36
C VAL A 113 3.47 12.96 -1.65
N ASP A 114 4.33 13.97 -1.76
CA ASP A 114 5.16 14.16 -2.94
C ASP A 114 6.13 12.99 -3.17
N GLU A 115 6.69 12.43 -2.11
CA GLU A 115 7.58 11.27 -2.21
C GLU A 115 6.81 10.02 -2.69
N TRP A 116 5.60 9.82 -2.18
CA TRP A 116 4.72 8.76 -2.64
C TRP A 116 4.39 8.91 -4.13
N CYS A 117 4.02 10.10 -4.56
CA CYS A 117 3.71 10.38 -5.97
C CYS A 117 4.93 10.17 -6.87
N ALA A 118 6.13 10.56 -6.42
CA ALA A 118 7.37 10.34 -7.15
C ALA A 118 7.65 8.84 -7.34
N TRP A 119 7.44 8.04 -6.31
CA TRP A 119 7.58 6.59 -6.39
C TRP A 119 6.60 5.97 -7.39
N LEU A 120 5.33 6.39 -7.34
CA LEU A 120 4.32 5.91 -8.30
C LEU A 120 4.71 6.23 -9.75
N ARG A 121 5.20 7.44 -10.00
CA ARG A 121 5.66 7.85 -11.32
C ARG A 121 6.84 6.99 -11.78
N GLU A 122 7.80 6.76 -10.90
CA GLU A 122 8.95 5.91 -11.19
C GLU A 122 8.52 4.48 -11.56
N GLN A 123 7.55 3.92 -10.83
CA GLN A 123 7.03 2.58 -11.12
C GLN A 123 6.33 2.54 -12.49
N ALA A 124 5.52 3.53 -12.81
CA ALA A 124 4.84 3.62 -14.10
C ALA A 124 5.84 3.76 -15.25
N ASP A 125 6.84 4.62 -15.11
CA ASP A 125 7.88 4.83 -16.12
C ASP A 125 8.70 3.55 -16.35
N THR A 126 9.08 2.88 -15.28
CA THR A 126 9.83 1.62 -15.34
C THR A 126 9.01 0.50 -16.02
N TRP A 127 7.72 0.43 -15.72
CA TRP A 127 6.82 -0.53 -16.36
C TRP A 127 6.71 -0.28 -17.86
N ASN A 128 6.53 0.97 -18.25
CA ASN A 128 6.36 1.35 -19.66
C ASN A 128 7.65 1.22 -20.48
N ALA A 129 8.81 1.19 -19.86
CA ALA A 129 10.11 1.02 -20.50
C ALA A 129 10.46 -0.44 -20.84
N ARG A 130 9.62 -1.39 -20.48
CA ARG A 130 9.86 -2.82 -20.73
C ARG A 130 9.87 -3.19 -22.20
#